data_8bc9921393bbfe1311007ade29c9b3f3
#
_entry.id   8bc9921393bbfe1311007ade29c9b3f3
#
_cell.length_a   1.000
_cell.length_b   1.000
_cell.length_c   1.000
_cell.angle_alpha   90.00
_cell.angle_beta   90.00
_cell.angle_gamma   90.00
#
_symmetry.space_group_name_H-M   'P 1'
#
loop_
_entity.id
_entity.type
_entity.pdbx_description
1 polymer ?
#
loop_
_entity_poly.entity_id
_entity_poly.type
_entity_poly.pdbx_seq_one_letter_code
_entity_poly.pdbx_strand_id
1 'polypeptide(L)'
;LPVQGNEAAEDERKEQLDTLLSRCHVNLAVDNAGLQTAPVLIEDNPQLRSLFGSIEVQAEDDAVQADFSHIHAGSLLKAHGGFLLLHLRDLLGNESLWERLRRFLRCSRLQIEELGSSHGIQATAALQPEAVDVQVKFVLVGSIEEYYALQEGDPEVARRFRVKVDFAESFSASAQTYQASAVFVAHT
;
A
#
# COMPACT_ATOMS: atom_id res chain seq x y z
N LEU A 1 -31.82 22.79 45.40
CA LEU A 1 -30.38 22.53 45.33
C LEU A 1 -30.08 21.37 44.41
N PRO A 2 -28.97 21.39 43.68
CA PRO A 2 -28.96 21.10 42.28
C PRO A 2 -28.50 19.69 41.94
N VAL A 3 -28.97 19.26 40.82
CA VAL A 3 -28.77 18.02 40.06
C VAL A 3 -27.36 17.93 39.42
N GLN A 4 -26.32 18.51 40.01
CA GLN A 4 -24.96 18.49 39.44
C GLN A 4 -24.21 17.16 39.62
N GLY A 5 -24.70 16.25 40.50
CA GLY A 5 -24.03 14.95 40.70
C GLY A 5 -24.42 13.87 39.71
N ASN A 6 -25.43 14.07 38.90
CA ASN A 6 -25.93 13.07 37.97
C ASN A 6 -25.29 13.22 36.56
N GLU A 7 -25.01 14.45 36.15
CA GLU A 7 -24.40 14.73 34.85
C GLU A 7 -22.94 14.18 34.76
N ALA A 8 -22.13 14.39 35.80
CA ALA A 8 -20.76 13.86 35.83
C ALA A 8 -20.74 12.32 35.85
N ALA A 9 -21.66 11.66 36.52
CA ALA A 9 -21.76 10.20 36.53
C ALA A 9 -22.29 9.63 35.20
N GLU A 10 -23.10 10.39 34.47
CA GLU A 10 -23.56 10.05 33.13
C GLU A 10 -22.44 10.23 32.08
N ASP A 11 -21.66 11.27 32.21
CA ASP A 11 -20.49 11.51 31.35
C ASP A 11 -19.40 10.44 31.54
N GLU A 12 -19.08 10.06 32.78
CA GLU A 12 -18.16 8.98 33.08
C GLU A 12 -18.64 7.63 32.53
N ARG A 13 -19.92 7.33 32.63
CA ARG A 13 -20.51 6.11 32.04
C ARG A 13 -20.45 6.12 30.53
N LYS A 14 -20.65 7.26 29.92
CA LYS A 14 -20.58 7.43 28.46
C LYS A 14 -19.17 7.23 27.97
N GLU A 15 -18.19 7.82 28.63
CA GLU A 15 -16.76 7.60 28.35
C GLU A 15 -16.33 6.13 28.49
N GLN A 16 -16.78 5.47 29.57
CA GLN A 16 -16.53 4.05 29.77
C GLN A 16 -17.15 3.19 28.67
N LEU A 17 -18.38 3.55 28.25
CA LEU A 17 -19.09 2.83 27.18
C LEU A 17 -18.41 3.04 25.83
N ASP A 18 -18.00 4.26 25.53
CA ASP A 18 -17.26 4.59 24.30
C ASP A 18 -15.90 3.88 24.27
N THR A 19 -15.22 3.78 25.40
CA THR A 19 -13.97 3.02 25.53
C THR A 19 -14.17 1.51 25.32
N LEU A 20 -15.28 0.96 25.80
CA LEU A 20 -15.62 -0.45 25.58
C LEU A 20 -16.03 -0.70 24.12
N LEU A 21 -16.78 0.22 23.53
CA LEU A 21 -17.20 0.14 22.14
C LEU A 21 -16.01 0.26 21.19
N SER A 22 -15.04 1.11 21.48
CA SER A 22 -13.83 1.26 20.66
C SER A 22 -13.03 -0.05 20.58
N ARG A 23 -13.00 -0.84 21.67
CA ARG A 23 -12.35 -2.17 21.67
C ARG A 23 -13.07 -3.22 20.82
N CYS A 24 -14.35 -3.00 20.53
CA CYS A 24 -15.16 -3.88 19.69
C CYS A 24 -15.20 -3.42 18.23
N HIS A 25 -14.62 -2.27 17.90
CA HIS A 25 -14.53 -1.81 16.52
C HIS A 25 -13.66 -2.74 15.70
N VAL A 26 -14.08 -2.96 14.45
CA VAL A 26 -13.29 -3.68 13.45
C VAL A 26 -12.75 -2.66 12.46
N ASN A 27 -11.44 -2.62 12.32
CA ASN A 27 -10.80 -1.83 11.26
C ASN A 27 -10.74 -2.67 9.98
N LEU A 28 -11.59 -2.32 9.01
CA LEU A 28 -11.58 -2.95 7.70
C LEU A 28 -10.51 -2.26 6.82
N ALA A 29 -9.30 -2.79 6.83
CA ALA A 29 -8.17 -2.20 6.12
C ALA A 29 -8.33 -2.20 4.59
N VAL A 30 -9.00 -3.22 4.02
CA VAL A 30 -9.30 -3.35 2.58
C VAL A 30 -10.68 -3.95 2.39
N ASP A 31 -11.51 -3.32 1.57
CA ASP A 31 -12.79 -3.86 1.12
C ASP A 31 -12.77 -4.05 -0.41
N ASN A 32 -12.66 -5.29 -0.82
CA ASN A 32 -12.74 -5.71 -2.21
C ASN A 32 -14.05 -6.43 -2.54
N ALA A 33 -15.03 -6.44 -1.62
CA ALA A 33 -16.28 -7.19 -1.80
C ALA A 33 -17.12 -6.72 -3.00
N GLY A 34 -17.00 -5.45 -3.38
CA GLY A 34 -17.69 -4.88 -4.56
C GLY A 34 -17.02 -5.16 -5.90
N LEU A 35 -15.82 -5.73 -5.92
CA LEU A 35 -15.10 -6.00 -7.16
C LEU A 35 -15.60 -7.29 -7.82
N GLN A 36 -15.97 -7.20 -9.09
CA GLN A 36 -16.33 -8.36 -9.90
C GLN A 36 -15.14 -9.01 -10.62
N THR A 37 -14.00 -8.34 -10.63
CA THR A 37 -12.75 -8.75 -11.26
C THR A 37 -11.59 -8.60 -10.30
N ALA A 38 -10.46 -9.21 -10.63
CA ALA A 38 -9.23 -9.02 -9.86
C ALA A 38 -8.85 -7.53 -9.78
N PRO A 39 -8.44 -7.00 -8.62
CA PRO A 39 -8.02 -5.61 -8.49
C PRO A 39 -6.81 -5.30 -9.37
N VAL A 40 -6.84 -4.16 -10.04
CA VAL A 40 -5.70 -3.63 -10.81
C VAL A 40 -5.41 -2.24 -10.29
N LEU A 41 -4.25 -2.08 -9.67
CA LEU A 41 -3.80 -0.82 -9.11
C LEU A 41 -2.57 -0.31 -9.84
N ILE A 42 -2.55 1.00 -10.06
CA ILE A 42 -1.39 1.72 -10.57
C ILE A 42 -0.90 2.61 -9.43
N GLU A 43 0.35 2.47 -9.06
CA GLU A 43 0.97 3.31 -8.03
C GLU A 43 1.98 4.23 -8.70
N ASP A 44 1.57 5.47 -8.91
CA ASP A 44 2.36 6.47 -9.63
C ASP A 44 3.48 7.08 -8.78
N ASN A 45 3.34 7.03 -7.46
CA ASN A 45 4.34 7.56 -6.52
C ASN A 45 4.60 6.56 -5.38
N PRO A 46 5.32 5.47 -5.66
CA PRO A 46 5.55 4.42 -4.69
C PRO A 46 6.46 4.91 -3.55
N GLN A 47 5.88 4.98 -2.37
CA GLN A 47 6.59 5.26 -1.13
C GLN A 47 6.42 4.06 -0.19
N LEU A 48 7.26 3.98 0.85
CA LEU A 48 7.13 2.91 1.85
C LEU A 48 5.72 2.86 2.46
N ARG A 49 5.14 4.02 2.79
CA ARG A 49 3.80 4.10 3.37
C ARG A 49 2.70 3.74 2.38
N SER A 50 2.77 4.28 1.17
CA SER A 50 1.75 4.01 0.15
C SER A 50 1.75 2.57 -0.31
N LEU A 51 2.93 1.94 -0.40
CA LEU A 51 3.08 0.59 -0.91
C LEU A 51 2.83 -0.49 0.16
N PHE A 52 3.47 -0.36 1.34
CA PHE A 52 3.41 -1.36 2.40
C PHE A 52 2.34 -1.11 3.45
N GLY A 53 1.78 0.10 3.49
CA GLY A 53 0.88 0.55 4.54
C GLY A 53 1.61 1.27 5.66
N SER A 54 0.85 1.80 6.59
CA SER A 54 1.35 2.55 7.73
C SER A 54 0.47 2.35 8.96
N ILE A 55 1.06 2.59 10.12
CA ILE A 55 0.36 2.74 11.38
C ILE A 55 0.53 4.20 11.78
N GLU A 56 -0.58 4.92 11.92
CA GLU A 56 -0.55 6.29 12.42
C GLU A 56 -0.54 6.26 13.94
N VAL A 57 0.31 7.08 14.51
CA VAL A 57 0.48 7.20 15.95
C VAL A 57 -0.08 8.55 16.37
N GLN A 58 -0.99 8.56 17.32
CA GLN A 58 -1.50 9.79 17.91
C GLN A 58 -0.70 10.13 19.18
N ALA A 59 -0.25 11.36 19.26
CA ALA A 59 0.37 11.90 20.47
C ALA A 59 -0.74 12.59 21.29
N GLU A 60 -1.20 11.96 22.35
CA GLU A 60 -2.07 12.58 23.36
C GLU A 60 -1.29 12.75 24.65
N ASP A 61 -1.20 14.00 25.18
CA ASP A 61 -0.67 14.38 26.49
C ASP A 61 0.49 13.52 27.01
N ASP A 62 1.68 13.59 26.37
CA ASP A 62 2.90 12.86 26.73
C ASP A 62 2.87 11.33 26.55
N ALA A 63 1.78 10.74 26.08
CA ALA A 63 1.71 9.32 25.72
C ALA A 63 1.52 9.14 24.21
N VAL A 64 2.41 8.35 23.62
CA VAL A 64 2.29 7.94 22.23
C VAL A 64 1.52 6.63 22.22
N GLN A 65 0.27 6.66 21.74
CA GLN A 65 -0.58 5.48 21.66
C GLN A 65 -0.85 5.12 20.20
N ALA A 66 -0.50 3.90 19.84
CA ALA A 66 -0.88 3.32 18.55
C ALA A 66 -2.13 2.47 18.74
N ASP A 67 -3.19 2.77 18.01
CA ASP A 67 -4.42 2.00 18.00
C ASP A 67 -4.55 1.25 16.68
N PHE A 68 -5.17 0.06 16.74
CA PHE A 68 -5.42 -0.78 15.56
C PHE A 68 -6.33 -0.10 14.53
N SER A 69 -7.18 0.85 14.94
CA SER A 69 -8.03 1.65 14.05
C SER A 69 -7.22 2.55 13.08
N HIS A 70 -5.97 2.86 13.43
CA HIS A 70 -5.07 3.70 12.65
C HIS A 70 -4.12 2.91 11.73
N ILE A 71 -4.40 1.63 11.50
CA ILE A 71 -3.69 0.80 10.53
C ILE A 71 -4.26 1.08 9.14
N HIS A 72 -3.41 1.59 8.26
CA HIS A 72 -3.75 1.88 6.87
C HIS A 72 -3.09 0.89 5.92
N ALA A 73 -3.92 0.27 5.07
CA ALA A 73 -3.44 -0.65 4.05
C ALA A 73 -2.73 0.08 2.92
N GLY A 74 -1.56 -0.42 2.53
CA GLY A 74 -0.87 0.00 1.33
C GLY A 74 -1.38 -0.69 0.06
N SER A 75 -0.85 -0.25 -1.09
CA SER A 75 -1.22 -0.75 -2.41
C SER A 75 -0.99 -2.26 -2.57
N LEU A 76 0.02 -2.82 -1.89
CA LEU A 76 0.26 -4.27 -1.87
C LEU A 76 -0.92 -5.05 -1.33
N LEU A 77 -1.49 -4.62 -0.19
CA LEU A 77 -2.62 -5.30 0.40
C LEU A 77 -3.91 -5.06 -0.39
N LYS A 78 -4.11 -3.84 -0.90
CA LYS A 78 -5.26 -3.47 -1.76
C LYS A 78 -5.27 -4.26 -3.07
N ALA A 79 -4.08 -4.59 -3.62
CA ALA A 79 -3.93 -5.37 -4.84
C ALA A 79 -3.94 -6.90 -4.60
N HIS A 80 -4.25 -7.37 -3.38
CA HIS A 80 -4.28 -8.80 -3.09
C HIS A 80 -5.21 -9.57 -4.06
N GLY A 81 -4.71 -10.64 -4.63
CA GLY A 81 -5.41 -11.44 -5.65
C GLY A 81 -5.39 -10.83 -7.07
N GLY A 82 -4.74 -9.69 -7.26
CA GLY A 82 -4.76 -8.95 -8.52
C GLY A 82 -3.39 -8.50 -9.02
N PHE A 83 -3.35 -7.31 -9.57
CA PHE A 83 -2.20 -6.74 -10.25
C PHE A 83 -1.81 -5.39 -9.66
N LEU A 84 -0.50 -5.17 -9.53
CA LEU A 84 0.07 -3.90 -9.12
C LEU A 84 1.07 -3.44 -10.18
N LEU A 85 0.79 -2.28 -10.78
CA LEU A 85 1.63 -1.64 -11.77
C LEU A 85 2.53 -0.61 -11.08
N LEU A 86 3.82 -0.63 -11.39
CA LEU A 86 4.83 0.24 -10.79
C LEU A 86 5.81 0.72 -11.87
N HIS A 87 6.23 1.98 -11.77
CA HIS A 87 7.30 2.49 -12.59
C HIS A 87 8.67 2.07 -12.02
N LEU A 88 9.48 1.44 -12.87
CA LEU A 88 10.78 0.89 -12.48
C LEU A 88 11.75 1.99 -12.02
N ARG A 89 11.70 3.16 -12.67
CA ARG A 89 12.49 4.34 -12.30
C ARG A 89 12.29 4.75 -10.86
N ASP A 90 11.03 4.81 -10.41
CA ASP A 90 10.68 5.29 -9.08
C ASP A 90 11.09 4.28 -8.00
N LEU A 91 11.04 2.99 -8.35
CA LEU A 91 11.51 1.92 -7.47
C LEU A 91 13.04 1.94 -7.32
N LEU A 92 13.77 2.05 -8.42
CA LEU A 92 15.23 2.06 -8.42
C LEU A 92 15.81 3.36 -7.83
N GLY A 93 15.05 4.45 -7.89
CA GLY A 93 15.41 5.74 -7.28
C GLY A 93 15.36 5.76 -5.76
N ASN A 94 14.74 4.77 -5.12
CA ASN A 94 14.60 4.67 -3.67
C ASN A 94 15.11 3.32 -3.15
N GLU A 95 16.35 3.30 -2.69
CA GLU A 95 17.03 2.08 -2.24
C GLU A 95 16.27 1.36 -1.11
N SER A 96 15.79 2.10 -0.11
CA SER A 96 15.06 1.51 1.02
C SER A 96 13.74 0.85 0.58
N LEU A 97 13.04 1.48 -0.36
CA LEU A 97 11.82 0.95 -0.95
C LEU A 97 12.11 -0.32 -1.75
N TRP A 98 13.18 -0.26 -2.56
CA TRP A 98 13.62 -1.39 -3.39
C TRP A 98 14.03 -2.60 -2.57
N GLU A 99 14.83 -2.42 -1.52
CA GLU A 99 15.23 -3.50 -0.61
C GLU A 99 14.02 -4.14 0.08
N ARG A 100 13.06 -3.34 0.52
CA ARG A 100 11.87 -3.85 1.17
C ARG A 100 10.97 -4.61 0.19
N LEU A 101 10.84 -4.12 -1.05
CA LEU A 101 10.13 -4.80 -2.12
C LEU A 101 10.78 -6.14 -2.49
N ARG A 102 12.12 -6.19 -2.60
CA ARG A 102 12.86 -7.43 -2.82
C ARG A 102 12.58 -8.48 -1.74
N ARG A 103 12.56 -8.05 -0.48
CA ARG A 103 12.20 -8.93 0.64
C ARG A 103 10.79 -9.47 0.49
N PHE A 104 9.84 -8.60 0.19
CA PHE A 104 8.46 -8.99 -0.06
C PHE A 104 8.34 -9.96 -1.24
N LEU A 105 9.01 -9.69 -2.35
CA LEU A 105 9.02 -10.58 -3.52
C LEU A 105 9.52 -11.98 -3.18
N ARG A 106 10.41 -12.15 -2.21
CA ARG A 106 10.91 -13.47 -1.79
C ARG A 106 9.91 -14.25 -0.94
N CYS A 107 9.29 -13.60 0.02
CA CYS A 107 8.47 -14.28 1.03
C CYS A 107 6.96 -14.16 0.81
N SER A 108 6.50 -13.21 -0.01
CA SER A 108 5.07 -12.88 -0.24
C SER A 108 4.30 -12.59 1.05
N ARG A 109 5.00 -12.20 2.11
CA ARG A 109 4.41 -11.83 3.40
C ARG A 109 4.58 -10.34 3.64
N LEU A 110 3.48 -9.69 3.99
CA LEU A 110 3.41 -8.27 4.29
C LEU A 110 3.19 -8.09 5.79
N GLN A 111 4.09 -7.36 6.42
CA GLN A 111 3.89 -6.83 7.76
C GLN A 111 3.82 -5.32 7.68
N ILE A 112 2.73 -4.75 8.18
CA ILE A 112 2.59 -3.29 8.30
C ILE A 112 3.37 -2.90 9.54
N GLU A 113 4.32 -2.00 9.37
CA GLU A 113 5.20 -1.53 10.44
C GLU A 113 4.98 -0.04 10.66
N GLU A 114 5.19 0.39 11.87
CA GLU A 114 5.30 1.81 12.20
C GLU A 114 6.54 2.38 11.51
N LEU A 115 6.34 3.24 10.52
CA LEU A 115 7.42 3.89 9.79
C LEU A 115 7.93 5.09 10.60
N GLY A 116 8.91 4.82 11.45
CA GLY A 116 9.81 5.77 12.07
C GLY A 116 9.18 7.04 12.64
N SER A 117 9.04 7.11 13.93
CA SER A 117 8.99 8.38 14.64
C SER A 117 10.34 9.09 14.46
N SER A 118 10.39 10.01 13.50
CA SER A 118 11.58 10.84 13.19
C SER A 118 12.04 11.73 14.36
N HIS A 119 11.47 11.59 15.54
CA HIS A 119 11.68 12.47 16.67
C HIS A 119 12.15 11.76 17.96
N GLY A 120 12.70 10.56 17.86
CA GLY A 120 13.34 9.90 19.02
C GLY A 120 12.39 9.53 20.17
N ILE A 121 11.10 9.67 20.00
CA ILE A 121 10.10 9.19 20.96
C ILE A 121 9.89 7.71 20.65
N GLN A 122 10.46 6.85 21.48
CA GLN A 122 10.13 5.43 21.45
C GLN A 122 8.66 5.29 21.89
N ALA A 123 7.81 4.80 21.00
CA ALA A 123 6.46 4.41 21.37
C ALA A 123 6.56 3.37 22.49
N THR A 124 5.96 3.64 23.63
CA THR A 124 6.03 2.79 24.82
C THR A 124 5.33 1.43 24.60
N ALA A 125 4.52 1.33 23.55
CA ALA A 125 3.90 0.10 23.08
C ALA A 125 3.79 0.14 21.55
N ALA A 126 4.78 -0.39 20.83
CA ALA A 126 4.72 -0.52 19.38
C ALA A 126 3.65 -1.58 19.02
N LEU A 127 2.61 -1.16 18.31
CA LEU A 127 1.64 -2.09 17.73
C LEU A 127 2.32 -2.84 16.58
N GLN A 128 2.40 -4.15 16.68
CA GLN A 128 2.95 -5.02 15.64
C GLN A 128 1.85 -5.93 15.10
N PRO A 129 1.16 -5.53 14.02
CA PRO A 129 0.21 -6.40 13.37
C PRO A 129 0.88 -7.68 12.89
N GLU A 130 0.13 -8.77 12.90
CA GLU A 130 0.60 -10.03 12.35
C GLU A 130 0.85 -9.92 10.85
N ALA A 131 1.90 -10.60 10.36
CA ALA A 131 2.22 -10.60 8.93
C ALA A 131 1.18 -11.39 8.14
N VAL A 132 0.70 -10.81 7.06
CA VAL A 132 -0.34 -11.36 6.18
C VAL A 132 0.28 -11.89 4.89
N ASP A 133 -0.16 -13.05 4.42
CA ASP A 133 0.21 -13.58 3.12
C ASP A 133 -0.51 -12.80 2.01
N VAL A 134 0.26 -12.20 1.10
CA VAL A 134 -0.27 -11.35 0.04
C VAL A 134 0.18 -11.89 -1.32
N GLN A 135 -0.80 -12.20 -2.17
CA GLN A 135 -0.56 -12.66 -3.54
C GLN A 135 -0.85 -11.51 -4.51
N VAL A 136 0.19 -10.95 -5.10
CA VAL A 136 0.09 -9.86 -6.07
C VAL A 136 0.95 -10.18 -7.28
N LYS A 137 0.42 -9.91 -8.46
CA LYS A 137 1.17 -9.96 -9.72
C LYS A 137 1.69 -8.56 -10.03
N PHE A 138 3.00 -8.43 -10.15
CA PHE A 138 3.65 -7.16 -10.47
C PHE A 138 3.79 -6.97 -11.96
N VAL A 139 3.50 -5.75 -12.40
CA VAL A 139 3.80 -5.26 -13.75
C VAL A 139 4.75 -4.07 -13.59
N LEU A 140 5.98 -4.22 -14.03
CA LEU A 140 6.98 -3.15 -14.01
C LEU A 140 6.99 -2.46 -15.37
N VAL A 141 6.82 -1.15 -15.35
CA VAL A 141 6.86 -0.29 -16.53
C VAL A 141 8.16 0.51 -16.48
N GLY A 142 8.95 0.46 -17.53
CA GLY A 142 10.24 1.18 -17.56
C GLY A 142 10.82 1.27 -18.96
N SER A 143 11.93 1.98 -19.08
CA SER A 143 12.69 2.06 -20.31
C SER A 143 13.52 0.79 -20.53
N ILE A 144 14.07 0.66 -21.73
CA ILE A 144 14.94 -0.47 -22.07
C ILE A 144 16.25 -0.44 -21.26
N GLU A 145 16.75 0.75 -20.97
CA GLU A 145 17.94 0.95 -20.14
C GLU A 145 17.69 0.55 -18.69
N GLU A 146 16.56 0.92 -18.13
CA GLU A 146 16.14 0.54 -16.77
C GLU A 146 15.96 -0.98 -16.66
N TYR A 147 15.42 -1.62 -17.69
CA TYR A 147 15.30 -3.08 -17.74
C TYR A 147 16.66 -3.76 -17.70
N TYR A 148 17.63 -3.31 -18.50
CA TYR A 148 18.97 -3.89 -18.48
C TYR A 148 19.71 -3.58 -17.17
N ALA A 149 19.56 -2.38 -16.62
CA ALA A 149 20.10 -2.04 -15.31
C ALA A 149 19.58 -2.97 -14.21
N LEU A 150 18.29 -3.30 -14.23
CA LEU A 150 17.69 -4.27 -13.33
C LEU A 150 18.28 -5.68 -13.52
N GLN A 151 18.44 -6.10 -14.77
CA GLN A 151 19.00 -7.44 -15.10
C GLN A 151 20.42 -7.62 -14.59
N GLU A 152 21.24 -6.59 -14.72
CA GLU A 152 22.65 -6.59 -14.29
C GLU A 152 22.78 -6.38 -12.77
N GLY A 153 21.98 -5.46 -12.21
CA GLY A 153 22.07 -5.09 -10.80
C GLY A 153 21.40 -6.08 -9.86
N ASP A 154 20.31 -6.73 -10.30
CA ASP A 154 19.55 -7.66 -9.47
C ASP A 154 19.04 -8.89 -10.22
N PRO A 155 19.94 -9.85 -10.49
CA PRO A 155 19.58 -11.06 -11.25
C PRO A 155 18.54 -11.94 -10.54
N GLU A 156 18.42 -11.85 -9.22
CA GLU A 156 17.41 -12.61 -8.46
C GLU A 156 16.01 -12.09 -8.76
N VAL A 157 15.84 -10.78 -8.72
CA VAL A 157 14.55 -10.13 -9.04
C VAL A 157 14.24 -10.31 -10.52
N ALA A 158 15.22 -10.11 -11.41
CA ALA A 158 15.04 -10.27 -12.85
C ALA A 158 14.51 -11.65 -13.23
N ARG A 159 14.93 -12.71 -12.54
CA ARG A 159 14.44 -14.08 -12.77
C ARG A 159 12.96 -14.27 -12.42
N ARG A 160 12.37 -13.40 -11.61
CA ARG A 160 10.94 -13.45 -11.25
C ARG A 160 10.08 -12.85 -12.35
N PHE A 161 10.59 -11.84 -13.06
CA PHE A 161 9.91 -11.18 -14.17
C PHE A 161 10.24 -11.88 -15.48
N ARG A 162 9.57 -13.01 -15.75
CA ARG A 162 9.87 -13.88 -16.89
C ARG A 162 9.23 -13.42 -18.19
N VAL A 163 8.25 -12.55 -18.12
CA VAL A 163 7.53 -12.03 -19.28
C VAL A 163 8.02 -10.61 -19.53
N LYS A 164 8.55 -10.37 -20.72
CA LYS A 164 8.92 -9.05 -21.22
C LYS A 164 7.99 -8.72 -22.39
N VAL A 165 7.45 -7.53 -22.38
CA VAL A 165 6.65 -6.99 -23.48
C VAL A 165 7.34 -5.71 -23.95
N ASP A 166 7.74 -5.69 -25.20
CA ASP A 166 8.30 -4.50 -25.84
C ASP A 166 7.23 -3.85 -26.71
N PHE A 167 7.08 -2.56 -26.57
CA PHE A 167 6.26 -1.77 -27.48
C PHE A 167 7.09 -1.37 -28.68
N ALA A 168 6.55 -1.56 -29.88
CA ALA A 168 7.22 -1.11 -31.09
C ALA A 168 7.22 0.42 -31.14
N GLU A 169 8.35 0.99 -31.55
CA GLU A 169 8.49 2.46 -31.72
C GLU A 169 7.66 3.00 -32.89
N SER A 170 7.32 2.13 -33.83
CA SER A 170 6.53 2.51 -35.02
C SER A 170 5.63 1.36 -35.45
N PHE A 171 4.57 1.68 -36.11
CA PHE A 171 3.67 0.74 -36.75
C PHE A 171 3.39 1.15 -38.21
N SER A 172 3.14 0.19 -39.06
CA SER A 172 2.85 0.44 -40.48
C SER A 172 1.54 1.20 -40.65
N ALA A 173 1.53 2.21 -41.48
CA ALA A 173 0.33 2.92 -41.85
C ALA A 173 -0.59 2.01 -42.66
N SER A 174 -1.75 1.68 -42.14
CA SER A 174 -2.79 0.89 -42.78
C SER A 174 -4.17 1.40 -42.40
N ALA A 175 -5.19 1.05 -43.15
CA ALA A 175 -6.56 1.43 -42.81
C ALA A 175 -6.97 0.95 -41.41
N GLN A 176 -6.49 -0.21 -41.01
CA GLN A 176 -6.76 -0.80 -39.70
C GLN A 176 -6.07 -0.02 -38.55
N THR A 177 -4.80 0.40 -38.73
CA THR A 177 -4.10 1.21 -37.73
C THR A 177 -4.66 2.61 -37.60
N TYR A 178 -5.11 3.23 -38.69
CA TYR A 178 -5.83 4.50 -38.66
C TYR A 178 -7.14 4.40 -37.88
N GLN A 179 -7.92 3.34 -38.14
CA GLN A 179 -9.17 3.12 -37.41
C GLN A 179 -8.92 2.87 -35.91
N ALA A 180 -7.94 2.08 -35.56
CA ALA A 180 -7.57 1.84 -34.15
C ALA A 180 -7.12 3.14 -33.45
N SER A 181 -6.31 3.97 -34.14
CA SER A 181 -5.88 5.28 -33.62
C SER A 181 -7.07 6.24 -33.43
N ALA A 182 -8.02 6.25 -34.37
CA ALA A 182 -9.21 7.08 -34.26
C ALA A 182 -10.09 6.67 -33.06
N VAL A 183 -10.25 5.37 -32.83
CA VAL A 183 -10.96 4.83 -31.65
C VAL A 183 -10.25 5.22 -30.37
N PHE A 184 -8.94 5.09 -30.33
CA PHE A 184 -8.14 5.48 -29.16
C PHE A 184 -8.32 6.95 -28.81
N VAL A 185 -8.19 7.84 -29.79
CA VAL A 185 -8.37 9.31 -29.60
C VAL A 185 -9.81 9.66 -29.18
N ALA A 186 -10.80 8.89 -29.63
CA ALA A 186 -12.21 9.14 -29.26
C ALA A 186 -12.54 8.71 -27.81
N HIS A 187 -11.70 7.88 -27.20
CA HIS A 187 -11.86 7.40 -25.81
C HIS A 187 -10.98 8.14 -24.80
N THR A 188 -10.09 9.03 -25.27
CA THR A 188 -9.24 9.88 -24.42
C THR A 188 -9.91 11.23 -24.18
#